data_7716108a5cc28260746ebf718d7aba14
#
_entry.id   7716108a5cc28260746ebf718d7aba14
#
_cell.length_a   1.000
_cell.length_b   1.000
_cell.length_c   1.000
_cell.angle_alpha   90.00
_cell.angle_beta   90.00
_cell.angle_gamma   90.00
#
_symmetry.space_group_name_H-M   'P 1'
#
loop_
_entity.id
_entity.type
_entity.pdbx_description
1 polymer ?
#
loop_
_entity_poly.entity_id
_entity_poly.type
_entity_poly.pdbx_seq_one_letter_code
_entity_poly.pdbx_strand_id
1 'polypeptide(L)'
;LMNERAQELGMTNTTFKNCNGLPVEGHLTTARDISIMSLELLKHPTILKYSGTYMETISEGRKSPIELVNHNKLVRFFDGCDGLKTGFTQEAKYCISATAVRDGVRMLAVIMGAPTYKIRNRDASMLMNYGFSKYQGKKLFNKDDDVETVYLGKSEDRYYVAKAKDDLSIVFLKGSEGEPQNKIILNEPKDSYTEGEIVGKCEVYLDGQKVGEVELYCDRDVEKGGFIDNLKYNMKNLFKKGV
;
A
#
# COMPACT_ATOMS: atom_id res chain seq x y z
N LEU A 1 20.01 15.95 -4.12
CA LEU A 1 19.23 14.70 -4.01
C LEU A 1 18.13 14.78 -2.94
N MET A 2 18.43 14.99 -1.62
CA MET A 2 17.39 14.99 -0.57
C MET A 2 16.34 16.08 -0.79
N ASN A 3 16.74 17.32 -1.10
CA ASN A 3 15.81 18.42 -1.35
C ASN A 3 15.04 18.26 -2.66
N GLU A 4 15.66 17.72 -3.71
CA GLU A 4 14.99 17.37 -4.97
C GLU A 4 13.89 16.34 -4.71
N ARG A 5 14.21 15.27 -3.98
CA ARG A 5 13.22 14.24 -3.63
C ARG A 5 12.10 14.79 -2.74
N ALA A 6 12.40 15.68 -1.80
CA ALA A 6 11.39 16.36 -1.00
C ALA A 6 10.41 17.16 -1.86
N GLN A 7 10.89 17.88 -2.86
CA GLN A 7 10.06 18.63 -3.81
C GLN A 7 9.19 17.69 -4.65
N GLU A 8 9.76 16.62 -5.20
CA GLU A 8 9.02 15.59 -5.97
C GLU A 8 7.87 14.99 -5.16
N LEU A 9 8.08 14.78 -3.86
CA LEU A 9 7.07 14.24 -2.94
C LEU A 9 6.07 15.30 -2.45
N GLY A 10 6.25 16.57 -2.80
CA GLY A 10 5.38 17.66 -2.34
C GLY A 10 5.62 18.08 -0.89
N MET A 11 6.81 17.84 -0.33
CA MET A 11 7.23 18.29 1.01
C MET A 11 7.63 19.77 0.98
N THR A 12 6.63 20.64 0.82
CA THR A 12 6.84 22.08 0.52
C THR A 12 7.43 22.90 1.68
N ASN A 13 7.40 22.36 2.89
CA ASN A 13 7.91 23.02 4.10
C ASN A 13 9.15 22.31 4.69
N THR A 14 9.90 21.60 3.84
CA THR A 14 11.08 20.87 4.25
C THR A 14 12.30 21.35 3.49
N THR A 15 13.37 21.61 4.24
CA THR A 15 14.72 21.89 3.69
C THR A 15 15.75 21.09 4.45
N PHE A 16 16.45 20.20 3.74
CA PHE A 16 17.56 19.43 4.27
C PHE A 16 18.88 20.20 4.05
N LYS A 17 19.67 20.38 5.10
CA LYS A 17 21.02 20.97 5.06
C LYS A 17 22.12 19.92 5.27
N ASN A 18 21.76 18.79 5.89
CA ASN A 18 22.64 17.63 6.08
C ASN A 18 21.81 16.34 6.07
N CYS A 19 22.50 15.21 6.02
CA CYS A 19 21.86 13.87 6.00
C CYS A 19 21.78 13.20 7.38
N ASN A 20 22.40 13.76 8.42
CA ASN A 20 22.49 13.16 9.74
C ASN A 20 21.48 13.74 10.76
N GLY A 21 20.77 14.82 10.41
CA GLY A 21 19.77 15.45 11.25
C GLY A 21 20.32 16.30 12.40
N LEU A 22 21.60 16.67 12.35
CA LEU A 22 22.18 17.60 13.33
C LEU A 22 21.69 19.02 13.08
N PRO A 23 21.56 19.82 14.15
CA PRO A 23 21.10 21.20 14.04
C PRO A 23 21.99 22.06 13.14
N VAL A 24 21.37 22.73 12.20
CA VAL A 24 21.98 23.78 11.37
C VAL A 24 20.88 24.72 10.91
N GLU A 25 21.22 26.01 10.76
CA GLU A 25 20.25 27.02 10.34
C GLU A 25 19.55 26.64 9.03
N GLY A 26 18.22 26.74 9.03
CA GLY A 26 17.38 26.40 7.88
C GLY A 26 17.19 24.91 7.64
N HIS A 27 17.61 24.00 8.52
CA HIS A 27 17.28 22.57 8.48
C HIS A 27 15.93 22.35 9.15
N LEU A 28 14.86 22.50 8.38
CA LEU A 28 13.48 22.55 8.88
C LEU A 28 12.60 21.53 8.18
N THR A 29 11.57 21.10 8.89
CA THR A 29 10.50 20.23 8.36
C THR A 29 9.21 20.41 9.15
N THR A 30 8.13 19.73 8.73
CA THR A 30 6.84 19.68 9.42
C THR A 30 6.41 18.24 9.67
N ALA A 31 5.48 18.03 10.61
CA ALA A 31 4.91 16.71 10.85
C ALA A 31 4.21 16.17 9.59
N ARG A 32 3.56 17.04 8.80
CA ARG A 32 2.95 16.69 7.51
C ARG A 32 4.00 16.17 6.53
N ASP A 33 5.08 16.91 6.34
CA ASP A 33 6.12 16.52 5.37
C ASP A 33 6.83 15.23 5.79
N ILE A 34 7.10 15.06 7.10
CA ILE A 34 7.62 13.79 7.61
C ILE A 34 6.63 12.64 7.38
N SER A 35 5.32 12.88 7.48
CA SER A 35 4.33 11.83 7.17
C SER A 35 4.35 11.44 5.69
N ILE A 36 4.50 12.40 4.77
CA ILE A 36 4.62 12.14 3.33
C ILE A 36 5.86 11.28 3.05
N MET A 37 7.02 11.66 3.59
CA MET A 37 8.26 10.90 3.46
C MET A 37 8.14 9.48 4.05
N SER A 38 7.49 9.37 5.20
CA SER A 38 7.29 8.08 5.86
C SER A 38 6.37 7.15 5.06
N LEU A 39 5.30 7.67 4.45
CA LEU A 39 4.42 6.90 3.58
C LEU A 39 5.15 6.44 2.32
N GLU A 40 6.01 7.28 1.74
CA GLU A 40 6.85 6.88 0.62
C GLU A 40 7.83 5.76 1.00
N LEU A 41 8.47 5.88 2.17
CA LEU A 41 9.38 4.85 2.68
C LEU A 41 8.67 3.50 2.92
N LEU A 42 7.41 3.52 3.35
CA LEU A 42 6.60 2.33 3.60
C LEU A 42 6.24 1.55 2.32
N LYS A 43 6.42 2.12 1.13
CA LYS A 43 6.34 1.39 -0.14
C LYS A 43 7.49 0.40 -0.31
N HIS A 44 8.52 0.49 0.53
CA HIS A 44 9.67 -0.40 0.57
C HIS A 44 9.63 -1.26 1.86
N PRO A 45 8.87 -2.36 1.88
CA PRO A 45 8.57 -3.12 3.11
C PRO A 45 9.81 -3.70 3.80
N THR A 46 10.93 -3.82 3.09
CA THR A 46 12.21 -4.25 3.66
C THR A 46 12.65 -3.37 4.84
N ILE A 47 12.28 -2.07 4.87
CA ILE A 47 12.64 -1.18 5.99
C ILE A 47 12.03 -1.64 7.31
N LEU A 48 10.84 -2.23 7.27
CA LEU A 48 10.12 -2.69 8.46
C LEU A 48 10.83 -3.85 9.16
N LYS A 49 11.58 -4.66 8.39
CA LYS A 49 12.43 -5.72 8.95
C LYS A 49 13.47 -5.15 9.92
N TYR A 50 14.03 -3.98 9.62
CA TYR A 50 15.01 -3.32 10.47
C TYR A 50 14.37 -2.42 11.53
N SER A 51 13.44 -1.57 11.13
CA SER A 51 12.80 -0.63 12.05
C SER A 51 11.89 -1.31 13.08
N GLY A 52 11.36 -2.50 12.76
CA GLY A 52 10.54 -3.33 13.64
C GLY A 52 11.34 -4.24 14.57
N THR A 53 12.66 -4.36 14.39
CA THR A 53 13.51 -5.13 15.31
C THR A 53 13.73 -4.35 16.60
N TYR A 54 13.32 -4.92 17.75
CA TYR A 54 13.48 -4.26 19.04
C TYR A 54 14.90 -4.38 19.59
N MET A 55 15.50 -5.56 19.50
CA MET A 55 16.84 -5.82 20.01
C MET A 55 17.55 -6.85 19.13
N GLU A 56 18.85 -6.63 18.92
CA GLU A 56 19.70 -7.53 18.15
C GLU A 56 21.10 -7.57 18.80
N THR A 57 21.70 -8.76 18.83
CA THR A 57 23.06 -8.96 19.34
C THR A 57 23.98 -9.27 18.17
N ILE A 58 25.00 -8.41 17.97
CA ILE A 58 26.03 -8.62 16.96
C ILE A 58 27.25 -9.23 17.63
N SER A 59 27.54 -10.48 17.30
CA SER A 59 28.69 -11.23 17.83
C SER A 59 29.73 -11.61 16.77
N GLU A 60 29.32 -11.69 15.50
CA GLU A 60 30.17 -12.11 14.40
C GLU A 60 31.37 -11.18 14.20
N GLY A 61 32.60 -11.77 14.14
CA GLY A 61 33.86 -11.03 13.97
C GLY A 61 34.30 -10.18 15.17
N ARG A 62 33.68 -10.35 16.35
CA ARG A 62 33.93 -9.52 17.56
C ARG A 62 34.45 -10.33 18.73
N LYS A 63 35.35 -9.72 19.52
CA LYS A 63 35.80 -10.29 20.81
C LYS A 63 34.70 -10.28 21.87
N SER A 64 33.79 -9.32 21.79
CA SER A 64 32.64 -9.21 22.72
C SER A 64 31.38 -8.87 21.92
N PRO A 65 30.23 -9.52 22.22
CA PRO A 65 28.96 -9.18 21.61
C PRO A 65 28.57 -7.72 21.90
N ILE A 66 27.88 -7.10 20.94
CA ILE A 66 27.26 -5.78 21.13
C ILE A 66 25.75 -5.95 21.05
N GLU A 67 25.05 -5.53 22.09
CA GLU A 67 23.60 -5.45 22.08
C GLU A 67 23.15 -4.11 21.52
N LEU A 68 22.32 -4.16 20.47
CA LEU A 68 21.64 -3.02 19.89
C LEU A 68 20.19 -3.02 20.33
N VAL A 69 19.74 -1.92 20.91
CA VAL A 69 18.36 -1.77 21.37
C VAL A 69 17.70 -0.60 20.63
N ASN A 70 16.55 -0.86 20.02
CA ASN A 70 15.80 0.15 19.29
C ASN A 70 15.37 1.29 20.24
N HIS A 71 15.66 2.52 19.80
CA HIS A 71 15.23 3.72 20.52
C HIS A 71 13.72 3.95 20.44
N ASN A 72 13.06 3.37 19.42
CA ASN A 72 11.62 3.34 19.34
C ASN A 72 11.05 2.22 20.25
N LYS A 73 10.80 2.57 21.50
CA LYS A 73 10.24 1.59 22.47
C LYS A 73 8.83 1.11 22.11
N LEU A 74 8.11 1.80 21.22
CA LEU A 74 6.77 1.38 20.78
C LEU A 74 6.82 0.05 20.02
N VAL A 75 7.93 -0.27 19.35
CA VAL A 75 8.14 -1.57 18.69
C VAL A 75 7.94 -2.76 19.65
N ARG A 76 8.24 -2.57 20.95
CA ARG A 76 8.02 -3.60 21.95
C ARG A 76 6.69 -3.46 22.71
N PHE A 77 6.25 -2.21 22.96
CA PHE A 77 5.22 -1.94 23.96
C PHE A 77 3.90 -1.45 23.35
N PHE A 78 3.83 -1.28 22.04
CA PHE A 78 2.60 -0.90 21.33
C PHE A 78 2.26 -1.98 20.31
N ASP A 79 1.13 -2.62 20.48
CA ASP A 79 0.68 -3.72 19.63
C ASP A 79 0.63 -3.33 18.15
N GLY A 80 1.24 -4.17 17.31
CA GLY A 80 1.35 -3.98 15.88
C GLY A 80 2.41 -2.96 15.42
N CYS A 81 3.17 -2.31 16.33
CA CYS A 81 4.19 -1.33 15.96
C CYS A 81 5.40 -2.00 15.30
N ASP A 82 5.74 -1.57 14.09
CA ASP A 82 6.82 -2.10 13.26
C ASP A 82 7.81 -1.04 12.74
N GLY A 83 7.70 0.20 13.22
CA GLY A 83 8.63 1.27 12.79
C GLY A 83 8.27 2.65 13.35
N LEU A 84 8.85 3.72 12.83
CA LEU A 84 9.94 3.80 11.84
C LEU A 84 11.23 4.38 12.48
N LYS A 85 11.19 5.69 12.87
CA LYS A 85 12.40 6.40 13.32
C LYS A 85 12.12 7.39 14.43
N THR A 86 13.03 7.44 15.42
CA THR A 86 13.05 8.47 16.46
C THR A 86 14.15 9.49 16.18
N GLY A 87 13.98 10.71 16.67
CA GLY A 87 15.00 11.75 16.65
C GLY A 87 14.98 12.59 17.92
N PHE A 88 16.15 13.16 18.26
CA PHE A 88 16.27 14.12 19.34
C PHE A 88 17.42 15.08 19.06
N THR A 89 17.17 16.37 19.22
CA THR A 89 18.16 17.42 19.42
C THR A 89 17.65 18.38 20.48
N GLN A 90 18.48 19.28 20.97
CA GLN A 90 18.06 20.29 21.99
C GLN A 90 16.99 21.23 21.41
N GLU A 91 17.06 21.53 20.12
CA GLU A 91 16.12 22.40 19.40
C GLU A 91 14.84 21.70 19.03
N ALA A 92 14.95 20.54 18.37
CA ALA A 92 13.81 19.78 17.88
C ALA A 92 13.08 18.98 18.97
N LYS A 93 13.69 18.82 20.17
CA LYS A 93 13.20 17.97 21.26
C LYS A 93 13.00 16.52 20.80
N TYR A 94 12.07 15.79 21.41
CA TYR A 94 11.82 14.39 21.10
C TYR A 94 10.83 14.25 19.96
N CYS A 95 11.28 13.64 18.88
CA CYS A 95 10.49 13.41 17.67
C CYS A 95 10.36 11.91 17.38
N ILE A 96 9.29 11.52 16.70
CA ILE A 96 9.08 10.17 16.19
C ILE A 96 8.16 10.20 14.96
N SER A 97 8.50 9.39 13.97
CA SER A 97 7.57 8.83 13.01
C SER A 97 7.35 7.38 13.41
N ALA A 98 6.14 7.01 13.82
CA ALA A 98 5.79 5.66 14.27
C ALA A 98 4.71 5.08 13.39
N THR A 99 4.81 3.78 13.07
CA THR A 99 3.80 3.05 12.31
C THR A 99 3.45 1.75 13.00
N ALA A 100 2.18 1.36 12.85
CA ALA A 100 1.65 0.11 13.38
C ALA A 100 0.58 -0.46 12.44
N VAL A 101 0.41 -1.79 12.44
CA VAL A 101 -0.62 -2.50 11.68
C VAL A 101 -1.48 -3.32 12.64
N ARG A 102 -2.82 -3.19 12.51
CA ARG A 102 -3.81 -4.05 13.17
C ARG A 102 -4.94 -4.34 12.19
N ASP A 103 -5.37 -5.58 12.12
CA ASP A 103 -6.50 -6.01 11.27
C ASP A 103 -6.42 -5.49 9.83
N GLY A 104 -5.20 -5.53 9.25
CA GLY A 104 -4.94 -5.05 7.89
C GLY A 104 -4.91 -3.52 7.71
N VAL A 105 -5.13 -2.75 8.77
CA VAL A 105 -5.04 -1.28 8.76
C VAL A 105 -3.67 -0.84 9.25
N ARG A 106 -2.97 -0.02 8.46
CA ARG A 106 -1.74 0.64 8.88
C ARG A 106 -2.03 2.06 9.33
N MET A 107 -1.56 2.41 10.52
CA MET A 107 -1.57 3.77 11.04
C MET A 107 -0.16 4.32 11.09
N LEU A 108 -0.04 5.61 10.79
CA LEU A 108 1.20 6.38 10.90
C LEU A 108 0.94 7.58 11.81
N ALA A 109 1.78 7.77 12.80
CA ALA A 109 1.75 8.93 13.70
C ALA A 109 3.11 9.64 13.70
N VAL A 110 3.09 10.95 13.50
CA VAL A 110 4.27 11.80 13.57
C VAL A 110 4.13 12.77 14.74
N ILE A 111 5.05 12.68 15.70
CA ILE A 111 5.16 13.60 16.83
C ILE A 111 6.46 14.38 16.70
N MET A 112 6.39 15.68 16.86
CA MET A 112 7.54 16.58 16.85
C MET A 112 7.53 17.47 18.09
N GLY A 113 8.71 17.80 18.59
CA GLY A 113 8.84 18.80 19.66
C GLY A 113 8.37 18.35 21.05
N ALA A 114 8.19 17.04 21.29
CA ALA A 114 7.75 16.58 22.61
C ALA A 114 8.82 16.88 23.69
N PRO A 115 8.42 17.33 24.89
CA PRO A 115 9.36 17.71 25.96
C PRO A 115 10.13 16.51 26.54
N THR A 116 9.55 15.31 26.48
CA THR A 116 10.19 14.08 26.94
C THR A 116 9.87 12.89 26.02
N TYR A 117 10.74 11.88 26.04
CA TYR A 117 10.48 10.64 25.28
C TYR A 117 9.19 9.92 25.74
N LYS A 118 8.80 10.05 27.04
CA LYS A 118 7.57 9.46 27.57
C LYS A 118 6.34 10.12 26.96
N ILE A 119 6.32 11.46 26.88
CA ILE A 119 5.23 12.23 26.25
C ILE A 119 5.17 11.90 24.77
N ARG A 120 6.29 11.91 24.06
CA ARG A 120 6.37 11.52 22.64
C ARG A 120 5.74 10.15 22.39
N ASN A 121 6.11 9.14 23.15
CA ASN A 121 5.58 7.79 22.97
C ASN A 121 4.10 7.70 23.33
N ARG A 122 3.67 8.35 24.42
CA ARG A 122 2.25 8.43 24.81
C ARG A 122 1.41 9.04 23.71
N ASP A 123 1.84 10.18 23.19
CA ASP A 123 1.08 10.94 22.18
C ASP A 123 1.01 10.17 20.84
N ALA A 124 2.11 9.52 20.43
CA ALA A 124 2.10 8.64 19.27
C ALA A 124 1.13 7.44 19.46
N SER A 125 1.15 6.81 20.62
CA SER A 125 0.22 5.71 20.96
C SER A 125 -1.22 6.18 20.95
N MET A 126 -1.52 7.35 21.51
CA MET A 126 -2.87 7.92 21.54
C MET A 126 -3.38 8.20 20.13
N LEU A 127 -2.57 8.80 19.26
CA LEU A 127 -2.95 9.07 17.87
C LEU A 127 -3.19 7.78 17.07
N MET A 128 -2.32 6.78 17.20
CA MET A 128 -2.50 5.50 16.51
C MET A 128 -3.75 4.77 17.03
N ASN A 129 -3.97 4.73 18.35
CA ASN A 129 -5.17 4.13 18.93
C ASN A 129 -6.44 4.88 18.49
N TYR A 130 -6.41 6.22 18.41
CA TYR A 130 -7.52 6.99 17.87
C TYR A 130 -7.80 6.57 16.42
N GLY A 131 -6.77 6.46 15.57
CA GLY A 131 -6.91 5.97 14.21
C GLY A 131 -7.56 4.57 14.16
N PHE A 132 -7.03 3.61 14.91
CA PHE A 132 -7.59 2.24 14.98
C PHE A 132 -9.01 2.19 15.57
N SER A 133 -9.38 3.15 16.43
CA SER A 133 -10.76 3.23 16.92
C SER A 133 -11.75 3.72 15.87
N LYS A 134 -11.29 4.55 14.92
CA LYS A 134 -12.12 5.19 13.90
C LYS A 134 -12.17 4.44 12.57
N TYR A 135 -11.10 3.76 12.21
CA TYR A 135 -10.97 3.13 10.89
C TYR A 135 -10.94 1.61 11.02
N GLN A 136 -11.40 0.95 9.98
CA GLN A 136 -11.31 -0.50 9.78
C GLN A 136 -10.85 -0.82 8.37
N GLY A 137 -10.24 -1.99 8.21
CA GLY A 137 -9.83 -2.53 6.93
C GLY A 137 -10.81 -3.60 6.45
N LYS A 138 -10.97 -3.69 5.13
CA LYS A 138 -11.65 -4.80 4.47
C LYS A 138 -10.79 -5.26 3.30
N LYS A 139 -10.40 -6.53 3.31
CA LYS A 139 -9.75 -7.14 2.16
C LYS A 139 -10.83 -7.43 1.12
N LEU A 140 -10.64 -6.95 -0.10
CA LEU A 140 -11.59 -7.07 -1.19
C LEU A 140 -11.14 -8.11 -2.22
N PHE A 141 -9.85 -8.12 -2.55
CA PHE A 141 -9.26 -9.08 -3.47
C PHE A 141 -7.97 -9.65 -2.89
N ASN A 142 -7.75 -10.93 -3.10
CA ASN A 142 -6.43 -11.52 -3.02
C ASN A 142 -5.80 -11.45 -4.41
N LYS A 143 -4.49 -11.48 -4.45
CA LYS A 143 -3.77 -11.73 -5.69
C LYS A 143 -4.32 -13.01 -6.35
N ASP A 144 -4.50 -12.95 -7.67
CA ASP A 144 -5.00 -14.04 -8.53
C ASP A 144 -6.49 -14.39 -8.34
N ASP A 145 -7.25 -13.61 -7.54
CA ASP A 145 -8.71 -13.75 -7.49
C ASP A 145 -9.34 -13.46 -8.87
N ASP A 146 -10.33 -14.27 -9.25
CA ASP A 146 -11.13 -14.09 -10.47
C ASP A 146 -12.04 -12.86 -10.30
N VAL A 147 -11.94 -11.89 -11.20
CA VAL A 147 -12.73 -10.64 -11.13
C VAL A 147 -13.80 -10.58 -12.20
N GLU A 148 -13.46 -10.90 -13.45
CA GLU A 148 -14.40 -10.83 -14.59
C GLU A 148 -14.03 -11.85 -15.66
N THR A 149 -15.02 -12.46 -16.28
CA THR A 149 -14.82 -13.33 -17.46
C THR A 149 -15.13 -12.54 -18.72
N VAL A 150 -14.14 -12.38 -19.57
CA VAL A 150 -14.22 -11.59 -20.80
C VAL A 150 -14.24 -12.51 -22.01
N TYR A 151 -15.36 -12.49 -22.76
CA TYR A 151 -15.52 -13.27 -23.99
C TYR A 151 -15.07 -12.46 -25.21
N LEU A 152 -14.32 -13.10 -26.12
CA LEU A 152 -13.80 -12.47 -27.31
C LEU A 152 -14.60 -12.87 -28.55
N GLY A 153 -15.25 -11.89 -29.15
CA GLY A 153 -16.09 -12.08 -30.30
C GLY A 153 -17.38 -12.86 -29.98
N LYS A 154 -17.77 -13.76 -30.91
CA LYS A 154 -19.04 -14.50 -30.82
C LYS A 154 -18.87 -15.95 -30.33
N SER A 155 -17.66 -16.37 -29.96
CA SER A 155 -17.36 -17.74 -29.54
C SER A 155 -17.35 -17.84 -28.03
N GLU A 156 -18.11 -18.75 -27.46
CA GLU A 156 -18.09 -19.07 -26.03
C GLU A 156 -16.78 -19.77 -25.62
N ASP A 157 -16.02 -20.30 -26.56
CA ASP A 157 -14.76 -21.01 -26.34
C ASP A 157 -13.54 -20.06 -26.30
N ARG A 158 -13.75 -18.77 -26.66
CA ARG A 158 -12.68 -17.76 -26.66
C ARG A 158 -12.95 -16.76 -25.54
N TYR A 159 -12.32 -16.97 -24.43
CA TYR A 159 -12.41 -16.09 -23.27
C TYR A 159 -11.12 -16.10 -22.46
N TYR A 160 -10.96 -15.10 -21.64
CA TYR A 160 -10.02 -15.10 -20.54
C TYR A 160 -10.70 -14.67 -19.25
N VAL A 161 -10.11 -15.02 -18.12
CA VAL A 161 -10.51 -14.49 -16.83
C VAL A 161 -9.55 -13.34 -16.47
N ALA A 162 -10.11 -12.16 -16.27
CA ALA A 162 -9.39 -11.02 -15.75
C ALA A 162 -9.21 -11.24 -14.24
N LYS A 163 -7.96 -11.42 -13.80
CA LYS A 163 -7.59 -11.71 -12.41
C LYS A 163 -6.94 -10.52 -11.75
N ALA A 164 -7.14 -10.38 -10.43
CA ALA A 164 -6.48 -9.36 -9.63
C ALA A 164 -4.96 -9.61 -9.59
N LYS A 165 -4.17 -8.61 -10.00
CA LYS A 165 -2.70 -8.70 -10.05
C LYS A 165 -2.06 -8.72 -8.67
N ASP A 166 -2.68 -8.03 -7.72
CA ASP A 166 -2.19 -7.86 -6.36
C ASP A 166 -3.35 -7.93 -5.35
N ASP A 167 -3.00 -8.08 -4.08
CA ASP A 167 -3.95 -7.93 -2.98
C ASP A 167 -4.51 -6.51 -2.95
N LEU A 168 -5.83 -6.37 -2.78
CA LEU A 168 -6.46 -5.08 -2.52
C LEU A 168 -7.20 -5.09 -1.19
N SER A 169 -6.78 -4.20 -0.29
CA SER A 169 -7.49 -3.88 0.95
C SER A 169 -7.84 -2.40 0.95
N ILE A 170 -9.02 -2.08 1.42
CA ILE A 170 -9.46 -0.69 1.62
C ILE A 170 -9.55 -0.37 3.10
N VAL A 171 -9.39 0.91 3.43
CA VAL A 171 -9.55 1.44 4.79
C VAL A 171 -10.66 2.48 4.77
N PHE A 172 -11.60 2.37 5.71
CA PHE A 172 -12.76 3.24 5.79
C PHE A 172 -13.18 3.48 7.23
N LEU A 173 -14.04 4.48 7.47
CA LEU A 173 -14.55 4.79 8.81
C LEU A 173 -15.45 3.66 9.33
N LYS A 174 -15.27 3.27 10.58
CA LYS A 174 -16.19 2.35 11.26
C LYS A 174 -17.59 2.97 11.33
N GLY A 175 -18.60 2.17 11.00
CA GLY A 175 -19.99 2.62 10.97
C GLY A 175 -20.40 3.33 9.67
N SER A 176 -19.54 3.34 8.63
CA SER A 176 -20.01 3.69 7.28
C SER A 176 -21.03 2.66 6.83
N GLU A 177 -22.18 3.12 6.35
CA GLU A 177 -23.31 2.25 5.90
C GLU A 177 -23.11 1.79 4.44
N GLY A 178 -22.19 2.40 3.69
CA GLY A 178 -21.92 2.07 2.30
C GLY A 178 -21.24 0.72 2.12
N GLU A 179 -21.73 -0.08 1.16
CA GLU A 179 -21.03 -1.25 0.67
C GLU A 179 -20.05 -0.84 -0.44
N PRO A 180 -18.82 -1.39 -0.45
CA PRO A 180 -17.88 -1.15 -1.52
C PRO A 180 -18.45 -1.60 -2.87
N GLN A 181 -18.43 -0.72 -3.86
CA GLN A 181 -18.88 -0.97 -5.22
C GLN A 181 -17.67 -1.11 -6.15
N ASN A 182 -17.60 -2.22 -6.85
CA ASN A 182 -16.55 -2.50 -7.81
C ASN A 182 -16.95 -1.94 -9.19
N LYS A 183 -16.02 -1.23 -9.83
CA LYS A 183 -16.15 -0.76 -11.20
C LYS A 183 -15.00 -1.31 -12.02
N ILE A 184 -15.31 -2.26 -12.89
CA ILE A 184 -14.32 -2.86 -13.80
C ILE A 184 -14.16 -1.95 -15.02
N ILE A 185 -12.92 -1.62 -15.34
CA ILE A 185 -12.53 -0.80 -16.48
C ILE A 185 -11.53 -1.61 -17.28
N LEU A 186 -11.97 -2.17 -18.40
CA LEU A 186 -11.11 -2.92 -19.30
C LEU A 186 -10.47 -1.97 -20.33
N ASN A 187 -9.27 -2.34 -20.76
CA ASN A 187 -8.58 -1.68 -21.88
C ASN A 187 -9.32 -1.89 -23.21
N GLU A 188 -8.94 -1.15 -24.23
CA GLU A 188 -9.49 -1.34 -25.58
C GLU A 188 -9.36 -2.81 -26.02
N PRO A 189 -10.44 -3.41 -26.56
CA PRO A 189 -10.45 -4.81 -26.94
C PRO A 189 -9.39 -5.13 -28.03
N LYS A 190 -8.72 -6.27 -27.87
CA LYS A 190 -7.75 -6.81 -28.81
C LYS A 190 -8.24 -8.12 -29.41
N ASP A 191 -7.65 -8.51 -30.53
CA ASP A 191 -7.94 -9.79 -31.19
C ASP A 191 -7.30 -11.01 -30.49
N SER A 192 -6.21 -10.77 -29.75
CA SER A 192 -5.45 -11.77 -29.00
C SER A 192 -4.90 -11.20 -27.71
N TYR A 193 -4.67 -12.06 -26.73
CA TYR A 193 -4.08 -11.70 -25.43
C TYR A 193 -3.03 -12.73 -25.03
N THR A 194 -2.07 -12.31 -24.23
CA THR A 194 -1.03 -13.16 -23.66
C THR A 194 -1.25 -13.29 -22.16
N GLU A 195 -0.97 -14.48 -21.61
CA GLU A 195 -1.01 -14.70 -20.16
C GLU A 195 -0.16 -13.67 -19.42
N GLY A 196 -0.72 -13.08 -18.34
CA GLY A 196 -0.06 -12.02 -17.56
C GLY A 196 -0.18 -10.62 -18.14
N GLU A 197 -0.72 -10.44 -19.36
CA GLU A 197 -0.94 -9.11 -19.95
C GLU A 197 -1.97 -8.31 -19.13
N ILE A 198 -1.69 -7.03 -18.87
CA ILE A 198 -2.64 -6.13 -18.19
C ILE A 198 -3.79 -5.79 -19.11
N VAL A 199 -4.99 -6.20 -18.71
CA VAL A 199 -6.23 -6.06 -19.49
C VAL A 199 -7.15 -4.96 -18.97
N GLY A 200 -6.82 -4.36 -17.84
CA GLY A 200 -7.60 -3.29 -17.25
C GLY A 200 -7.34 -3.11 -15.77
N LYS A 201 -8.34 -2.57 -15.08
CA LYS A 201 -8.30 -2.38 -13.63
C LYS A 201 -9.69 -2.51 -13.02
N CYS A 202 -9.75 -2.84 -11.74
CA CYS A 202 -10.94 -2.73 -10.92
C CYS A 202 -10.78 -1.55 -9.96
N GLU A 203 -11.62 -0.53 -10.08
CA GLU A 203 -11.71 0.58 -9.14
C GLU A 203 -12.80 0.27 -8.11
N VAL A 204 -12.52 0.59 -6.85
CA VAL A 204 -13.47 0.39 -5.74
C VAL A 204 -13.92 1.74 -5.21
N TYR A 205 -15.22 1.90 -5.08
CA TYR A 205 -15.87 3.10 -4.60
C TYR A 205 -16.64 2.80 -3.30
N LEU A 206 -16.56 3.73 -2.35
CA LEU A 206 -17.37 3.72 -1.13
C LEU A 206 -18.01 5.12 -1.00
N ASP A 207 -19.32 5.18 -0.86
CA ASP A 207 -20.09 6.45 -0.80
C ASP A 207 -19.75 7.41 -1.95
N GLY A 208 -19.53 6.87 -3.17
CA GLY A 208 -19.20 7.63 -4.36
C GLY A 208 -17.74 8.12 -4.45
N GLN A 209 -16.92 7.86 -3.44
CA GLN A 209 -15.50 8.18 -3.45
C GLN A 209 -14.66 6.94 -3.79
N LYS A 210 -13.67 7.12 -4.66
CA LYS A 210 -12.72 6.05 -4.98
C LYS A 210 -11.81 5.80 -3.76
N VAL A 211 -11.84 4.57 -3.26
CA VAL A 211 -11.09 4.13 -2.07
C VAL A 211 -9.97 3.13 -2.37
N GLY A 212 -9.93 2.59 -3.59
CA GLY A 212 -8.87 1.68 -4.02
C GLY A 212 -8.94 1.34 -5.49
N GLU A 213 -7.88 0.73 -6.01
CA GLU A 213 -7.85 0.12 -7.33
C GLU A 213 -6.84 -1.03 -7.37
N VAL A 214 -7.07 -2.00 -8.24
CA VAL A 214 -6.16 -3.11 -8.55
C VAL A 214 -6.11 -3.30 -10.05
N GLU A 215 -4.90 -3.52 -10.60
CA GLU A 215 -4.73 -3.92 -12.01
C GLU A 215 -5.27 -5.33 -12.22
N LEU A 216 -5.83 -5.54 -13.41
CA LEU A 216 -6.33 -6.85 -13.84
C LEU A 216 -5.45 -7.39 -14.96
N TYR A 217 -5.11 -8.67 -14.90
CA TYR A 217 -4.32 -9.34 -15.90
C TYR A 217 -5.07 -10.54 -16.50
N CYS A 218 -4.70 -10.93 -17.71
CA CYS A 218 -5.23 -12.07 -18.45
C CYS A 218 -4.65 -13.37 -17.88
N ASP A 219 -5.49 -14.34 -17.55
CA ASP A 219 -5.09 -15.61 -16.91
C ASP A 219 -4.50 -16.65 -17.90
N ARG A 220 -4.59 -16.42 -19.21
CA ARG A 220 -4.17 -17.37 -20.26
C ARG A 220 -3.93 -16.69 -21.60
N ASP A 221 -3.21 -17.39 -22.48
CA ASP A 221 -3.10 -16.99 -23.87
C ASP A 221 -4.45 -17.19 -24.58
N VAL A 222 -4.87 -16.18 -25.36
CA VAL A 222 -6.04 -16.26 -26.24
C VAL A 222 -5.64 -15.85 -27.65
N GLU A 223 -5.62 -16.81 -28.56
CA GLU A 223 -5.22 -16.56 -29.95
C GLU A 223 -6.30 -15.82 -30.74
N LYS A 224 -5.87 -15.16 -31.83
CA LYS A 224 -6.77 -14.52 -32.77
C LYS A 224 -7.75 -15.54 -33.36
N GLY A 225 -9.04 -15.21 -33.38
CA GLY A 225 -10.08 -16.06 -33.94
C GLY A 225 -9.88 -16.28 -35.45
N GLY A 226 -9.85 -17.54 -35.84
CA GLY A 226 -9.77 -17.94 -37.24
C GLY A 226 -11.13 -17.93 -37.95
N PHE A 227 -11.11 -18.09 -39.27
CA PHE A 227 -12.32 -18.26 -40.08
C PHE A 227 -13.19 -19.44 -39.60
N ILE A 228 -12.56 -20.50 -39.12
CA ILE A 228 -13.20 -21.72 -38.63
C ILE A 228 -14.04 -21.44 -37.37
N ASP A 229 -13.58 -20.57 -36.47
CA ASP A 229 -14.31 -20.23 -35.23
C ASP A 229 -15.59 -19.46 -35.54
N ASN A 230 -15.50 -18.53 -36.50
CA ASN A 230 -16.66 -17.80 -37.00
C ASN A 230 -17.66 -18.72 -37.71
N LEU A 231 -17.17 -19.73 -38.45
CA LEU A 231 -18.00 -20.70 -39.10
C LEU A 231 -18.72 -21.61 -38.10
N LYS A 232 -18.02 -22.14 -37.12
CA LYS A 232 -18.60 -22.95 -36.02
C LYS A 232 -19.70 -22.19 -35.26
N TYR A 233 -19.43 -20.92 -34.92
CA TYR A 233 -20.43 -20.08 -34.27
C TYR A 233 -21.69 -19.88 -35.10
N ASN A 234 -21.52 -19.56 -36.38
CA ASN A 234 -22.65 -19.37 -37.29
C ASN A 234 -23.45 -20.66 -37.47
N MET A 235 -22.79 -21.82 -37.58
CA MET A 235 -23.45 -23.13 -37.64
C MET A 235 -24.23 -23.45 -36.36
N LYS A 236 -23.64 -23.25 -35.18
CA LYS A 236 -24.29 -23.48 -33.87
C LYS A 236 -25.54 -22.62 -33.68
N ASN A 237 -25.54 -21.38 -34.21
CA ASN A 237 -26.71 -20.50 -34.16
C ASN A 237 -27.78 -20.82 -35.19
N LEU A 238 -27.44 -21.42 -36.33
CA LEU A 238 -28.41 -21.93 -37.30
C LEU A 238 -29.21 -23.09 -36.70
N PHE A 239 -28.56 -23.97 -35.92
CA PHE A 239 -29.25 -25.10 -35.26
C PHE A 239 -30.01 -24.66 -33.99
N LYS A 240 -29.66 -23.55 -33.31
CA LYS A 240 -30.46 -23.02 -32.18
C LYS A 240 -31.73 -22.27 -32.59
N LYS A 241 -31.86 -21.81 -33.84
CA LYS A 241 -33.04 -21.11 -34.36
C LYS A 241 -34.06 -22.04 -35.06
N GLY A 242 -33.84 -23.35 -35.03
CA GLY A 242 -34.66 -24.34 -35.70
C GLY A 242 -35.49 -25.23 -34.76
N VAL A 243 -35.81 -24.77 -33.51
CA VAL A 243 -36.76 -25.45 -32.62
C VAL A 243 -37.79 -24.45 -32.13
#